data_d6020fa0aeb468f44771384093008028
#
_entry.id   d6020fa0aeb468f44771384093008028
#
_cell.length_a   1.000
_cell.length_b   1.000
_cell.length_c   1.000
_cell.angle_alpha   90.00
_cell.angle_beta   90.00
_cell.angle_gamma   90.00
#
_symmetry.space_group_name_H-M   'P 1'
#
loop_
_entity.id
_entity.type
_entity.pdbx_description
1 polymer ?
#
loop_
_entity_poly.entity_id
_entity_poly.type
_entity_poly.pdbx_seq_one_letter_code
_entity_poly.pdbx_strand_id
1 'polypeptide(L)'
;MKIGYVQTSPVFGDKEKNFEEVRRLTRGVSADLLVLPELFGSGYTFTSREEAEALAEIADGPTAAVLRELSLQTGAVVVAGYIEKDGGHLYNAALVVSGNCVIDSYRKIHLFNKEKLWFEAGDKPLQVYDINDVKMGVMVCFDWMFPEVCRTMALQGMQ
;
A
#
# COMPACT_ATOMS: atom_id res chain seq x y z
N MET A 1 -12.55 16.52 -5.47
CA MET A 1 -11.43 15.69 -5.01
C MET A 1 -10.36 15.61 -6.10
N LYS A 2 -9.10 15.89 -5.77
CA LYS A 2 -7.96 15.79 -6.68
C LYS A 2 -7.20 14.49 -6.35
N ILE A 3 -7.20 13.55 -7.29
CA ILE A 3 -6.59 12.22 -7.14
C ILE A 3 -5.37 12.14 -8.04
N GLY A 4 -4.27 11.62 -7.51
CA GLY A 4 -3.06 11.34 -8.26
C GLY A 4 -2.55 9.92 -8.02
N TYR A 5 -1.73 9.44 -8.96
CA TYR A 5 -0.91 8.25 -8.77
C TYR A 5 0.55 8.57 -9.06
N VAL A 6 1.44 7.85 -8.41
CA VAL A 6 2.88 8.01 -8.59
C VAL A 6 3.42 6.78 -9.31
N GLN A 7 3.78 6.95 -10.58
CA GLN A 7 4.37 5.87 -11.38
C GLN A 7 5.85 5.78 -11.09
N THR A 8 6.30 4.67 -10.51
CA THR A 8 7.71 4.39 -10.19
C THR A 8 8.23 3.16 -10.93
N SER A 9 9.55 3.01 -10.97
CA SER A 9 10.23 1.80 -11.42
C SER A 9 11.18 1.35 -10.30
N PRO A 10 10.66 0.62 -9.30
CA PRO A 10 11.44 0.30 -8.11
C PRO A 10 12.66 -0.55 -8.44
N VAL A 11 13.80 -0.20 -7.81
CA VAL A 11 14.97 -1.07 -7.78
C VAL A 11 14.76 -2.12 -6.72
N PHE A 12 14.80 -3.39 -7.10
CA PHE A 12 14.55 -4.50 -6.18
C PHE A 12 15.49 -4.47 -4.98
N GLY A 13 14.93 -4.49 -3.78
CA GLY A 13 15.64 -4.50 -2.49
C GLY A 13 16.23 -3.17 -2.04
N ASP A 14 16.28 -2.16 -2.89
CA ASP A 14 16.87 -0.84 -2.58
C ASP A 14 15.80 0.15 -2.12
N LYS A 15 15.34 -0.01 -0.87
CA LYS A 15 14.28 0.82 -0.30
C LYS A 15 14.63 2.31 -0.30
N GLU A 16 15.86 2.65 0.08
CA GLU A 16 16.28 4.06 0.17
C GLU A 16 16.17 4.77 -1.17
N LYS A 17 16.67 4.14 -2.23
CA LYS A 17 16.57 4.67 -3.59
C LYS A 17 15.12 4.79 -4.05
N ASN A 18 14.28 3.82 -3.74
CA ASN A 18 12.87 3.84 -4.09
C ASN A 18 12.12 4.94 -3.32
N PHE A 19 12.43 5.16 -2.05
CA PHE A 19 11.90 6.25 -1.25
C PHE A 19 12.34 7.62 -1.74
N GLU A 20 13.61 7.79 -2.11
CA GLU A 20 14.13 9.03 -2.71
C GLU A 20 13.41 9.36 -4.02
N GLU A 21 13.18 8.35 -4.87
CA GLU A 21 12.46 8.54 -6.13
C GLU A 21 11.03 9.05 -5.90
N VAL A 22 10.31 8.48 -4.94
CA VAL A 22 8.95 8.92 -4.61
C VAL A 22 8.97 10.35 -4.05
N ARG A 23 9.89 10.68 -3.14
CA ARG A 23 10.07 12.06 -2.64
C ARG A 23 10.32 13.05 -3.78
N ARG A 24 11.16 12.65 -4.75
CA ARG A 24 11.45 13.47 -5.93
C ARG A 24 10.20 13.71 -6.79
N LEU A 25 9.44 12.65 -7.06
CA LEU A 25 8.24 12.71 -7.91
C LEU A 25 7.09 13.49 -7.28
N THR A 26 6.99 13.51 -5.96
CA THR A 26 5.91 14.19 -5.23
C THR A 26 6.25 15.62 -4.82
N ARG A 27 7.46 16.11 -5.15
CA ARG A 27 7.90 17.47 -4.81
C ARG A 27 6.97 18.52 -5.46
N GLY A 28 6.36 19.37 -4.62
CA GLY A 28 5.45 20.43 -5.08
C GLY A 28 4.06 19.93 -5.53
N VAL A 29 3.77 18.65 -5.34
CA VAL A 29 2.44 18.09 -5.58
C VAL A 29 1.50 18.48 -4.44
N SER A 30 0.24 18.80 -4.77
CA SER A 30 -0.87 18.92 -3.83
C SER A 30 -2.04 18.10 -4.35
N ALA A 31 -2.60 17.24 -3.51
CA ALA A 31 -3.71 16.36 -3.86
C ALA A 31 -4.54 16.01 -2.61
N ASP A 32 -5.74 15.42 -2.82
CA ASP A 32 -6.56 14.87 -1.74
C ASP A 32 -6.23 13.38 -1.51
N LEU A 33 -5.85 12.67 -2.57
CA LEU A 33 -5.45 11.26 -2.53
C LEU A 33 -4.27 11.03 -3.47
N LEU A 34 -3.25 10.33 -2.97
CA LEU A 34 -2.13 9.81 -3.77
C LEU A 34 -2.02 8.30 -3.61
N VAL A 35 -1.89 7.61 -4.74
CA VAL A 35 -1.72 6.16 -4.78
C VAL A 35 -0.34 5.82 -5.35
N LEU A 36 0.43 5.03 -4.60
CA LEU A 36 1.71 4.47 -5.00
C LEU A 36 1.54 2.99 -5.39
N PRO A 37 2.47 2.43 -6.18
CA PRO A 37 2.37 1.03 -6.61
C PRO A 37 2.38 0.00 -5.48
N GLU A 38 1.91 -1.20 -5.82
CA GLU A 38 2.13 -2.42 -5.04
C GLU A 38 3.63 -2.61 -4.79
N LEU A 39 4.01 -2.84 -3.52
CA LEU A 39 5.40 -3.11 -3.08
C LEU A 39 6.42 -2.06 -3.59
N PHE A 40 6.02 -0.77 -3.64
CA PHE A 40 6.82 0.29 -4.25
C PHE A 40 8.21 0.45 -3.62
N GLY A 41 8.34 0.18 -2.31
CA GLY A 41 9.60 0.32 -1.60
C GLY A 41 10.56 -0.84 -1.83
N SER A 42 10.08 -2.06 -1.94
CA SER A 42 10.90 -3.28 -2.06
C SER A 42 11.09 -3.76 -3.49
N GLY A 43 10.18 -3.42 -4.40
CA GLY A 43 10.02 -4.13 -5.67
C GLY A 43 9.26 -5.44 -5.48
N TYR A 44 8.96 -6.14 -6.60
CA TYR A 44 8.01 -7.26 -6.62
C TYR A 44 8.64 -8.63 -6.95
N THR A 45 9.86 -8.67 -7.48
CA THR A 45 10.45 -9.87 -8.11
C THR A 45 11.22 -10.76 -7.13
N PHE A 46 10.54 -11.31 -6.12
CA PHE A 46 11.14 -12.21 -5.14
C PHE A 46 11.46 -13.59 -5.76
N THR A 47 12.57 -14.17 -5.32
CA THR A 47 12.99 -15.53 -5.67
C THR A 47 12.87 -16.48 -4.48
N SER A 48 12.78 -15.96 -3.26
CA SER A 48 12.61 -16.74 -2.03
C SER A 48 11.79 -15.99 -0.96
N ARG A 49 11.32 -16.73 0.05
CA ARG A 49 10.63 -16.15 1.23
C ARG A 49 11.60 -15.31 2.07
N GLU A 50 12.85 -15.71 2.16
CA GLU A 50 13.90 -15.00 2.92
C GLU A 50 14.15 -13.61 2.37
N GLU A 51 14.10 -13.42 1.04
CA GLU A 51 14.18 -12.08 0.41
C GLU A 51 13.00 -11.20 0.81
N ALA A 52 11.79 -11.75 0.80
CA ALA A 52 10.60 -11.02 1.23
C ALA A 52 10.67 -10.67 2.73
N GLU A 53 11.14 -11.61 3.57
CA GLU A 53 11.30 -11.40 5.00
C GLU A 53 12.34 -10.33 5.34
N ALA A 54 13.46 -10.31 4.62
CA ALA A 54 14.51 -9.30 4.80
C ALA A 54 14.05 -7.87 4.49
N LEU A 55 13.04 -7.72 3.61
CA LEU A 55 12.47 -6.44 3.21
C LEU A 55 11.14 -6.09 3.92
N ALA A 56 10.63 -7.01 4.74
CA ALA A 56 9.38 -6.83 5.44
C ALA A 56 9.52 -5.86 6.64
N GLU A 57 8.43 -5.19 6.95
CA GLU A 57 8.34 -4.19 8.02
C GLU A 57 7.07 -4.39 8.85
N ILE A 58 7.08 -3.93 10.09
CA ILE A 58 5.84 -3.71 10.82
C ILE A 58 5.05 -2.55 10.20
N ALA A 59 3.74 -2.46 10.45
CA ALA A 59 2.87 -1.42 9.89
C ALA A 59 3.34 0.01 10.21
N ASP A 60 4.04 0.20 11.33
CA ASP A 60 4.62 1.48 11.74
C ASP A 60 6.14 1.56 11.46
N GLY A 61 6.59 0.96 10.39
CA GLY A 61 8.00 0.88 9.98
C GLY A 61 8.45 2.04 9.07
N PRO A 62 9.65 1.88 8.45
CA PRO A 62 10.24 2.87 7.55
C PRO A 62 9.31 3.34 6.42
N THR A 63 8.57 2.42 5.79
CA THR A 63 7.59 2.79 4.76
C THR A 63 6.53 3.75 5.32
N ALA A 64 5.96 3.46 6.49
CA ALA A 64 4.99 4.36 7.12
C ALA A 64 5.57 5.75 7.42
N ALA A 65 6.84 5.83 7.83
CA ALA A 65 7.52 7.10 8.07
C ALA A 65 7.60 7.95 6.78
N VAL A 66 7.97 7.33 5.67
CA VAL A 66 7.99 8.00 4.36
C VAL A 66 6.60 8.45 3.94
N LEU A 67 5.58 7.61 4.10
CA LEU A 67 4.22 7.97 3.71
C LEU A 67 3.64 9.12 4.55
N ARG A 68 3.98 9.22 5.84
CA ARG A 68 3.64 10.38 6.68
C ARG A 68 4.28 11.65 6.16
N GLU A 69 5.58 11.59 5.82
CA GLU A 69 6.29 12.72 5.21
C GLU A 69 5.59 13.18 3.93
N LEU A 70 5.26 12.26 3.02
CA LEU A 70 4.55 12.57 1.79
C LEU A 70 3.16 13.14 2.04
N SER A 71 2.40 12.56 2.98
CA SER A 71 1.06 13.03 3.33
C SER A 71 1.10 14.47 3.87
N LEU A 72 2.03 14.78 4.75
CA LEU A 72 2.21 16.15 5.29
C LEU A 72 2.65 17.13 4.19
N GLN A 73 3.54 16.73 3.31
CA GLN A 73 4.07 17.55 2.23
C GLN A 73 3.02 17.87 1.17
N THR A 74 2.16 16.91 0.82
CA THR A 74 1.21 17.00 -0.30
C THR A 74 -0.20 17.39 0.13
N GLY A 75 -0.52 17.23 1.44
CA GLY A 75 -1.86 17.37 2.00
C GLY A 75 -2.76 16.16 1.71
N ALA A 76 -2.24 15.12 1.05
CA ALA A 76 -3.02 13.98 0.59
C ALA A 76 -3.13 12.87 1.64
N VAL A 77 -4.22 12.09 1.60
CA VAL A 77 -4.18 10.71 2.05
C VAL A 77 -3.31 9.92 1.06
N VAL A 78 -2.37 9.12 1.58
CA VAL A 78 -1.46 8.33 0.76
C VAL A 78 -1.74 6.84 0.95
N VAL A 79 -1.94 6.13 -0.17
CA VAL A 79 -2.11 4.67 -0.19
C VAL A 79 -0.92 4.05 -0.92
N ALA A 80 -0.23 3.10 -0.30
CA ALA A 80 0.98 2.53 -0.86
C ALA A 80 1.23 1.09 -0.43
N GLY A 81 1.66 0.26 -1.39
CA GLY A 81 1.96 -1.15 -1.15
C GLY A 81 3.31 -1.37 -0.45
N TYR A 82 3.35 -2.31 0.50
CA TYR A 82 4.56 -2.72 1.23
C TYR A 82 4.45 -4.18 1.67
N ILE A 83 5.54 -4.71 2.22
CA ILE A 83 5.52 -6.04 2.85
C ILE A 83 5.29 -5.86 4.34
N GLU A 84 4.12 -6.28 4.84
CA GLU A 84 3.83 -6.28 6.27
C GLU A 84 4.36 -7.56 6.92
N LYS A 85 5.10 -7.40 8.03
CA LYS A 85 5.47 -8.47 8.94
C LYS A 85 4.68 -8.33 10.24
N ASP A 86 3.94 -9.39 10.60
CA ASP A 86 3.17 -9.44 11.83
C ASP A 86 3.21 -10.86 12.41
N GLY A 87 3.70 -11.00 13.66
CA GLY A 87 3.74 -12.27 14.38
C GLY A 87 4.48 -13.41 13.67
N GLY A 88 5.42 -13.11 12.76
CA GLY A 88 6.13 -14.11 11.95
C GLY A 88 5.46 -14.42 10.61
N HIS A 89 4.31 -13.83 10.34
CA HIS A 89 3.59 -13.88 9.07
C HIS A 89 4.01 -12.73 8.17
N LEU A 90 3.99 -12.95 6.85
CA LEU A 90 4.30 -11.95 5.84
C LEU A 90 3.08 -11.74 4.94
N TYR A 91 2.74 -10.47 4.71
CA TYR A 91 1.61 -10.09 3.86
C TYR A 91 2.05 -9.11 2.79
N ASN A 92 1.55 -9.29 1.58
CA ASN A 92 1.49 -8.22 0.60
C ASN A 92 0.37 -7.28 1.04
N ALA A 93 0.71 -6.06 1.41
CA ALA A 93 -0.21 -5.16 2.10
C ALA A 93 -0.16 -3.74 1.52
N ALA A 94 -1.15 -2.92 1.84
CA ALA A 94 -1.19 -1.52 1.50
C ALA A 94 -1.50 -0.67 2.74
N LEU A 95 -0.63 0.30 3.04
CA LEU A 95 -0.86 1.30 4.08
C LEU A 95 -1.79 2.40 3.57
N VAL A 96 -2.67 2.86 4.44
CA VAL A 96 -3.46 4.08 4.29
C VAL A 96 -2.99 5.08 5.33
N VAL A 97 -2.42 6.20 4.89
CA VAL A 97 -1.79 7.20 5.78
C VAL A 97 -2.38 8.58 5.54
N SER A 98 -2.73 9.28 6.62
CA SER A 98 -3.19 10.68 6.59
C SER A 98 -2.45 11.51 7.63
N GLY A 99 -1.75 12.55 7.18
CA GLY A 99 -0.90 13.35 8.05
C GLY A 99 0.12 12.47 8.78
N ASN A 100 0.13 12.54 10.10
CA ASN A 100 1.01 11.71 10.94
C ASN A 100 0.43 10.34 11.34
N CYS A 101 -0.75 9.98 10.83
CA CYS A 101 -1.45 8.78 11.27
C CYS A 101 -1.43 7.70 10.20
N VAL A 102 -1.03 6.49 10.55
CA VAL A 102 -1.40 5.27 9.82
C VAL A 102 -2.85 4.98 10.18
N ILE A 103 -3.75 5.13 9.19
CA ILE A 103 -5.18 4.85 9.38
C ILE A 103 -5.39 3.34 9.45
N ASP A 104 -4.77 2.62 8.50
CA ASP A 104 -4.91 1.16 8.42
C ASP A 104 -3.79 0.54 7.56
N SER A 105 -3.69 -0.78 7.66
CA SER A 105 -2.93 -1.64 6.77
C SER A 105 -3.86 -2.71 6.21
N TYR A 106 -4.25 -2.57 4.95
CA TYR A 106 -4.97 -3.58 4.20
C TYR A 106 -4.02 -4.72 3.82
N ARG A 107 -4.42 -5.98 4.02
CA ARG A 107 -3.68 -7.17 3.60
C ARG A 107 -4.34 -7.79 2.38
N LYS A 108 -3.60 -7.96 1.29
CA LYS A 108 -4.08 -8.55 0.03
C LYS A 108 -4.69 -9.92 0.26
N ILE A 109 -5.97 -10.07 -0.10
CA ILE A 109 -6.73 -11.31 0.14
C ILE A 109 -6.40 -12.35 -0.94
N HIS A 110 -6.31 -11.93 -2.21
CA HIS A 110 -6.12 -12.82 -3.35
C HIS A 110 -4.69 -12.74 -3.86
N LEU A 111 -3.88 -13.71 -3.47
CA LEU A 111 -2.47 -13.81 -3.87
C LEU A 111 -2.35 -14.32 -5.30
N PHE A 112 -1.50 -13.62 -6.10
CA PHE A 112 -1.25 -13.97 -7.48
C PHE A 112 -0.04 -14.90 -7.63
N ASN A 113 -0.20 -15.98 -8.41
CA ASN A 113 0.88 -16.86 -8.84
C ASN A 113 1.81 -17.29 -7.68
N LYS A 114 3.11 -16.91 -7.75
CA LYS A 114 4.16 -17.26 -6.79
C LYS A 114 4.07 -16.50 -5.46
N GLU A 115 3.24 -15.47 -5.34
CA GLU A 115 3.05 -14.76 -4.07
C GLU A 115 2.71 -15.70 -2.92
N LYS A 116 1.98 -16.78 -3.20
CA LYS A 116 1.60 -17.82 -2.23
C LYS A 116 2.81 -18.56 -1.62
N LEU A 117 4.00 -18.42 -2.20
CA LEU A 117 5.24 -18.99 -1.68
C LEU A 117 5.92 -18.07 -0.65
N TRP A 118 5.61 -16.77 -0.72
CA TRP A 118 6.23 -15.73 0.11
C TRP A 118 5.29 -15.16 1.15
N PHE A 119 4.03 -14.90 0.76
CA PHE A 119 3.03 -14.20 1.54
C PHE A 119 1.86 -15.09 1.91
N GLU A 120 1.18 -14.69 2.97
CA GLU A 120 -0.08 -15.27 3.40
C GLU A 120 -1.25 -14.43 2.92
N ALA A 121 -2.40 -15.06 2.71
CA ALA A 121 -3.64 -14.35 2.35
C ALA A 121 -4.06 -13.42 3.49
N GLY A 122 -4.56 -12.25 3.13
CA GLY A 122 -5.05 -11.27 4.09
C GLY A 122 -6.16 -11.83 4.97
N ASP A 123 -6.07 -11.54 6.25
CA ASP A 123 -6.93 -12.02 7.32
C ASP A 123 -7.81 -10.91 7.94
N LYS A 124 -7.69 -9.69 7.43
CA LYS A 124 -8.47 -8.54 7.87
C LYS A 124 -9.73 -8.36 6.99
N PRO A 125 -10.84 -7.85 7.57
CA PRO A 125 -12.02 -7.54 6.78
C PRO A 125 -11.77 -6.44 5.76
N LEU A 126 -12.51 -6.43 4.66
CA LEU A 126 -12.54 -5.32 3.73
C LEU A 126 -13.07 -4.07 4.43
N GLN A 127 -12.35 -2.96 4.30
CA GLN A 127 -12.68 -1.69 4.93
C GLN A 127 -12.97 -0.61 3.89
N VAL A 128 -13.86 0.31 4.25
CA VAL A 128 -14.14 1.54 3.50
C VAL A 128 -13.73 2.71 4.38
N TYR A 129 -12.96 3.63 3.83
CA TYR A 129 -12.38 4.78 4.52
C TYR A 129 -13.09 6.06 4.07
N ASP A 130 -13.44 6.93 5.01
CA ASP A 130 -13.95 8.26 4.69
C ASP A 130 -12.78 9.22 4.47
N ILE A 131 -12.65 9.72 3.22
CA ILE A 131 -11.61 10.67 2.83
C ILE A 131 -12.27 11.88 2.19
N ASN A 132 -12.26 13.02 2.87
CA ASN A 132 -12.87 14.26 2.37
C ASN A 132 -14.30 14.04 1.84
N ASP A 133 -15.15 13.42 2.64
CA ASP A 133 -16.55 13.09 2.33
C ASP A 133 -16.76 12.08 1.18
N VAL A 134 -15.69 11.41 0.74
CA VAL A 134 -15.73 10.33 -0.25
C VAL A 134 -15.38 9.01 0.42
N LYS A 135 -16.18 7.99 0.18
CA LYS A 135 -15.95 6.64 0.70
C LYS A 135 -15.05 5.83 -0.25
N MET A 136 -13.84 5.56 0.19
CA MET A 136 -12.81 4.86 -0.57
C MET A 136 -12.60 3.44 -0.06
N GLY A 137 -12.53 2.46 -0.97
CA GLY A 137 -12.04 1.10 -0.68
C GLY A 137 -10.61 0.91 -1.19
N VAL A 138 -9.87 -0.02 -0.57
CA VAL A 138 -8.53 -0.41 -1.01
C VAL A 138 -8.53 -1.87 -1.44
N MET A 139 -7.94 -2.16 -2.58
CA MET A 139 -7.63 -3.50 -3.08
C MET A 139 -6.26 -3.49 -3.74
N VAL A 140 -5.57 -4.63 -3.76
CA VAL A 140 -4.23 -4.73 -4.31
C VAL A 140 -4.22 -5.69 -5.49
N CYS A 141 -3.82 -5.18 -6.66
CA CYS A 141 -3.53 -5.95 -7.88
C CYS A 141 -4.61 -7.03 -8.15
N PHE A 142 -4.28 -8.32 -7.96
CA PHE A 142 -5.13 -9.45 -8.31
C PHE A 142 -6.50 -9.47 -7.61
N ASP A 143 -6.68 -8.73 -6.51
CA ASP A 143 -7.99 -8.58 -5.86
C ASP A 143 -9.07 -8.05 -6.81
N TRP A 144 -8.71 -7.23 -7.82
CA TRP A 144 -9.66 -6.67 -8.76
C TRP A 144 -10.32 -7.72 -9.66
N MET A 145 -9.71 -8.90 -9.80
CA MET A 145 -10.29 -10.01 -10.57
C MET A 145 -11.50 -10.66 -9.88
N PHE A 146 -11.68 -10.39 -8.60
CA PHE A 146 -12.75 -10.97 -7.78
C PHE A 146 -13.84 -9.91 -7.53
N PRO A 147 -14.98 -10.00 -8.25
CA PRO A 147 -16.05 -9.01 -8.12
C PRO A 147 -16.60 -8.92 -6.69
N GLU A 148 -16.44 -9.97 -5.89
CA GLU A 148 -16.84 -10.01 -4.47
C GLU A 148 -16.14 -8.93 -3.66
N VAL A 149 -14.87 -8.63 -3.94
CA VAL A 149 -14.09 -7.60 -3.22
C VAL A 149 -14.73 -6.23 -3.45
N CYS A 150 -14.87 -5.83 -4.71
CA CYS A 150 -15.47 -4.56 -5.07
C CYS A 150 -16.94 -4.49 -4.62
N ARG A 151 -17.72 -5.56 -4.83
CA ARG A 151 -19.12 -5.62 -4.43
C ARG A 151 -19.30 -5.48 -2.92
N THR A 152 -18.47 -6.15 -2.11
CA THR A 152 -18.54 -6.04 -0.66
C THR A 152 -18.31 -4.61 -0.19
N MET A 153 -17.27 -3.95 -0.69
CA MET A 153 -16.98 -2.55 -0.36
C MET A 153 -18.07 -1.60 -0.88
N ALA A 154 -18.64 -1.86 -2.07
CA ALA A 154 -19.76 -1.08 -2.60
C ALA A 154 -21.01 -1.18 -1.69
N LEU A 155 -21.30 -2.36 -1.15
CA LEU A 155 -22.39 -2.54 -0.18
C LEU A 155 -22.13 -1.82 1.16
N GLN A 156 -20.88 -1.56 1.50
CA GLN A 156 -20.48 -0.71 2.63
C GLN A 156 -20.53 0.79 2.29
N GLY A 157 -20.91 1.13 1.06
CA GLY A 157 -21.08 2.52 0.61
C GLY A 157 -19.88 3.13 -0.11
N MET A 158 -18.89 2.31 -0.55
CA MET A 158 -17.78 2.78 -1.37
C MET A 158 -18.28 3.45 -2.66
N GLN A 159 -17.67 4.54 -3.03
CA GLN A 159 -17.92 5.36 -4.23
C GLN A 159 -16.72 5.23 -5.20
#